data_4192876dd3dc1622b3823d31bd727682
#
_entry.id   4192876dd3dc1622b3823d31bd727682
#
_cell.length_a   1.000
_cell.length_b   1.000
_cell.length_c   1.000
_cell.angle_alpha   90.00
_cell.angle_beta   90.00
_cell.angle_gamma   90.00
#
_symmetry.space_group_name_H-M   'P 1'
#
loop_
_entity.id
_entity.type
_entity.pdbx_description
1 polymer ?
#
loop_
_entity_poly.entity_id
_entity_poly.type
_entity_poly.pdbx_seq_one_letter_code
_entity_poly.pdbx_strand_id
1 'polypeptide(L)'
;MRYSQDHKAQTHQRIIKEASARFRRDGIGATGLQPLMKALGLTHGGFYSHFKSKDELVEKALQAAGDEADVVCAELFAQDRPLDAFIDAYLSQRHQTCPDQGCPLPTMSSELGMRGQPSPTSDAVLNARLRQIQNTLEGDDTEKRSIVIMSTLVGALLLSRCVENPELARQILDVTRASLKQSQG
;
A
#
# COMPACT_ATOMS: atom_id res chain seq x y z
N MET A 1 -35.16 3.02 12.81
CA MET A 1 -34.32 3.68 11.73
C MET A 1 -32.81 3.73 12.03
N ARG A 2 -32.33 3.95 13.24
CA ARG A 2 -30.90 4.00 13.62
C ARG A 2 -30.18 2.66 13.35
N TYR A 3 -30.79 1.53 13.67
CA TYR A 3 -30.23 0.17 13.47
C TYR A 3 -29.95 -0.18 12.00
N SER A 4 -30.75 0.33 11.06
CA SER A 4 -30.60 0.12 9.62
C SER A 4 -29.43 0.95 9.04
N GLN A 5 -29.18 2.16 9.56
CA GLN A 5 -28.08 3.01 9.13
C GLN A 5 -26.73 2.49 9.62
N ASP A 6 -26.66 2.01 10.87
CA ASP A 6 -25.43 1.41 11.43
C ASP A 6 -25.02 0.15 10.66
N HIS A 7 -26.00 -0.70 10.30
CA HIS A 7 -25.74 -1.90 9.50
C HIS A 7 -25.25 -1.57 8.09
N LYS A 8 -25.82 -0.52 7.45
CA LYS A 8 -25.35 -0.06 6.13
C LYS A 8 -23.91 0.47 6.19
N ALA A 9 -23.58 1.25 7.22
CA ALA A 9 -22.23 1.77 7.43
C ALA A 9 -21.21 0.65 7.68
N GLN A 10 -21.56 -0.33 8.52
CA GLN A 10 -20.70 -1.51 8.74
C GLN A 10 -20.46 -2.31 7.47
N THR A 11 -21.51 -2.53 6.67
CA THR A 11 -21.39 -3.23 5.39
C THR A 11 -20.49 -2.45 4.41
N HIS A 12 -20.65 -1.14 4.33
CA HIS A 12 -19.81 -0.26 3.54
C HIS A 12 -18.31 -0.40 3.90
N GLN A 13 -17.99 -0.38 5.20
CA GLN A 13 -16.61 -0.56 5.67
C GLN A 13 -16.08 -1.97 5.37
N ARG A 14 -16.91 -3.01 5.50
CA ARG A 14 -16.52 -4.38 5.14
C ARG A 14 -16.16 -4.51 3.66
N ILE A 15 -16.90 -3.84 2.79
CA ILE A 15 -16.61 -3.85 1.34
C ILE A 15 -15.29 -3.14 1.06
N ILE A 16 -15.04 -1.97 1.67
CA ILE A 16 -13.78 -1.23 1.53
C ILE A 16 -12.60 -2.08 1.99
N LYS A 17 -12.69 -2.69 3.17
CA LYS A 17 -11.60 -3.52 3.73
C LYS A 17 -11.27 -4.72 2.84
N GLU A 18 -12.27 -5.45 2.38
CA GLU A 18 -12.08 -6.59 1.48
C GLU A 18 -11.51 -6.15 0.13
N ALA A 19 -12.00 -5.04 -0.43
CA ALA A 19 -11.49 -4.47 -1.67
C ALA A 19 -10.02 -4.02 -1.52
N SER A 20 -9.69 -3.35 -0.41
CA SER A 20 -8.34 -2.91 -0.10
C SER A 20 -7.34 -4.08 -0.09
N ALA A 21 -7.68 -5.18 0.58
CA ALA A 21 -6.84 -6.38 0.64
C ALA A 21 -6.66 -7.01 -0.76
N ARG A 22 -7.77 -7.17 -1.51
CA ARG A 22 -7.71 -7.77 -2.86
C ARG A 22 -6.97 -6.90 -3.86
N PHE A 23 -7.21 -5.59 -3.86
CA PHE A 23 -6.52 -4.69 -4.79
C PHE A 23 -5.01 -4.66 -4.54
N ARG A 24 -4.56 -4.75 -3.28
CA ARG A 24 -3.14 -4.88 -2.95
C ARG A 24 -2.55 -6.22 -3.37
N ARG A 25 -3.31 -7.32 -3.26
CA ARG A 25 -2.84 -8.67 -3.57
C ARG A 25 -2.95 -9.00 -5.05
N ASP A 26 -4.12 -8.78 -5.64
CA ASP A 26 -4.48 -9.29 -6.98
C ASP A 26 -4.44 -8.19 -8.05
N GLY A 27 -4.44 -6.92 -7.64
CA GLY A 27 -4.60 -5.75 -8.51
C GLY A 27 -6.07 -5.32 -8.69
N ILE A 28 -6.24 -4.08 -9.12
CA ILE A 28 -7.55 -3.45 -9.35
C ILE A 28 -8.27 -4.12 -10.55
N GLY A 29 -7.51 -4.41 -11.63
CA GLY A 29 -8.04 -5.00 -12.85
C GLY A 29 -8.54 -6.41 -12.65
N ALA A 30 -7.75 -7.24 -11.99
CA ALA A 30 -8.07 -8.63 -11.73
C ALA A 30 -9.21 -8.80 -10.71
N THR A 31 -9.45 -7.81 -9.85
CA THR A 31 -10.51 -7.87 -8.84
C THR A 31 -11.87 -7.49 -9.43
N GLY A 32 -12.72 -8.48 -9.70
CA GLY A 32 -14.09 -8.28 -10.15
C GLY A 32 -15.04 -7.92 -9.00
N LEU A 33 -16.05 -7.07 -9.27
CA LEU A 33 -17.03 -6.68 -8.26
C LEU A 33 -17.92 -7.86 -7.81
N GLN A 34 -18.29 -8.75 -8.71
CA GLN A 34 -19.13 -9.91 -8.37
C GLN A 34 -18.42 -10.89 -7.42
N PRO A 35 -17.16 -11.32 -7.66
CA PRO A 35 -16.40 -12.14 -6.71
C PRO A 35 -16.17 -11.44 -5.37
N LEU A 36 -15.93 -10.13 -5.37
CA LEU A 36 -15.75 -9.32 -4.16
C LEU A 36 -17.01 -9.37 -3.29
N MET A 37 -18.16 -9.04 -3.87
CA MET A 37 -19.44 -9.01 -3.16
C MET A 37 -19.85 -10.41 -2.66
N LYS A 38 -19.63 -11.43 -3.49
CA LYS A 38 -19.91 -12.83 -3.12
C LYS A 38 -19.10 -13.28 -1.91
N ALA A 39 -17.83 -12.89 -1.80
CA ALA A 39 -16.99 -13.24 -0.66
C ALA A 39 -17.53 -12.66 0.67
N LEU A 40 -18.27 -11.56 0.60
CA LEU A 40 -18.91 -10.92 1.76
C LEU A 40 -20.32 -11.42 2.03
N GLY A 41 -20.83 -12.38 1.24
CA GLY A 41 -22.23 -12.84 1.31
C GLY A 41 -23.24 -11.84 0.77
N LEU A 42 -22.79 -10.93 -0.11
CA LEU A 42 -23.61 -9.86 -0.70
C LEU A 42 -23.91 -10.11 -2.19
N THR A 43 -24.99 -9.54 -2.68
CA THR A 43 -25.31 -9.59 -4.11
C THR A 43 -24.54 -8.53 -4.89
N HIS A 44 -24.25 -8.79 -6.18
CA HIS A 44 -23.63 -7.80 -7.06
C HIS A 44 -24.43 -6.49 -7.15
N GLY A 45 -25.79 -6.59 -7.22
CA GLY A 45 -26.65 -5.41 -7.23
C GLY A 45 -26.58 -4.58 -5.95
N GLY A 46 -26.28 -5.22 -4.80
CA GLY A 46 -26.09 -4.55 -3.52
C GLY A 46 -24.88 -3.60 -3.50
N PHE A 47 -23.90 -3.78 -4.41
CA PHE A 47 -22.76 -2.89 -4.56
C PHE A 47 -23.19 -1.43 -4.80
N TYR A 48 -24.14 -1.23 -5.71
CA TYR A 48 -24.58 0.12 -6.11
C TYR A 48 -25.41 0.86 -5.05
N SER A 49 -25.78 0.19 -3.95
CA SER A 49 -26.33 0.86 -2.76
C SER A 49 -25.27 1.49 -1.87
N HIS A 50 -23.98 1.17 -2.09
CA HIS A 50 -22.83 1.62 -1.33
C HIS A 50 -21.87 2.51 -2.12
N PHE A 51 -21.66 2.22 -3.42
CA PHE A 51 -20.70 2.92 -4.28
C PHE A 51 -21.32 3.21 -5.64
N LYS A 52 -20.99 4.36 -6.22
CA LYS A 52 -21.46 4.79 -7.54
C LYS A 52 -20.73 4.06 -8.67
N SER A 53 -19.46 3.70 -8.44
CA SER A 53 -18.59 3.06 -9.43
C SER A 53 -17.52 2.22 -8.77
N LYS A 54 -16.83 1.37 -9.56
CA LYS A 54 -15.62 0.67 -9.11
C LYS A 54 -14.49 1.66 -8.77
N ASP A 55 -14.39 2.76 -9.50
CA ASP A 55 -13.36 3.78 -9.26
C ASP A 55 -13.55 4.48 -7.91
N GLU A 56 -14.79 4.76 -7.51
CA GLU A 56 -15.06 5.25 -6.14
C GLU A 56 -14.60 4.24 -5.08
N LEU A 57 -14.86 2.95 -5.28
CA LEU A 57 -14.38 1.92 -4.39
C LEU A 57 -12.84 1.85 -4.38
N VAL A 58 -12.17 2.01 -5.53
CA VAL A 58 -10.70 2.02 -5.63
C VAL A 58 -10.12 3.15 -4.79
N GLU A 59 -10.64 4.39 -4.90
CA GLU A 59 -10.20 5.52 -4.09
C GLU A 59 -10.38 5.27 -2.59
N LYS A 60 -11.56 4.75 -2.19
CA LYS A 60 -11.83 4.42 -0.78
C LYS A 60 -10.95 3.28 -0.25
N ALA A 61 -10.69 2.27 -1.07
CA ALA A 61 -9.82 1.15 -0.73
C ALA A 61 -8.34 1.59 -0.63
N LEU A 62 -7.90 2.48 -1.51
CA LEU A 62 -6.55 3.06 -1.48
C LEU A 62 -6.35 3.93 -0.23
N GLN A 63 -7.34 4.76 0.12
CA GLN A 63 -7.31 5.55 1.34
C GLN A 63 -7.22 4.64 2.58
N ALA A 64 -8.07 3.62 2.66
CA ALA A 64 -8.07 2.67 3.77
C ALA A 64 -6.73 1.92 3.90
N ALA A 65 -6.11 1.54 2.75
CA ALA A 65 -4.78 0.93 2.75
C ALA A 65 -3.70 1.91 3.23
N GLY A 66 -3.81 3.19 2.87
CA GLY A 66 -2.95 4.26 3.35
C GLY A 66 -3.05 4.44 4.86
N ASP A 67 -4.28 4.53 5.38
CA ASP A 67 -4.56 4.68 6.81
C ASP A 67 -4.03 3.49 7.63
N GLU A 68 -4.22 2.25 7.15
CA GLU A 68 -3.64 1.05 7.76
C GLU A 68 -2.10 1.10 7.79
N ALA A 69 -1.48 1.53 6.69
CA ALA A 69 -0.04 1.67 6.61
C ALA A 69 0.48 2.81 7.49
N ASP A 70 -0.29 3.89 7.71
CA ASP A 70 0.07 4.99 8.59
C ASP A 70 0.21 4.54 10.04
N VAL A 71 -0.66 3.66 10.52
CA VAL A 71 -0.57 3.08 11.87
C VAL A 71 0.74 2.30 12.05
N VAL A 72 1.06 1.42 11.10
CA VAL A 72 2.31 0.62 11.14
C VAL A 72 3.54 1.54 11.05
N CYS A 73 3.50 2.52 10.16
CA CYS A 73 4.61 3.46 9.99
C CYS A 73 4.83 4.33 11.24
N ALA A 74 3.78 4.75 11.92
CA ALA A 74 3.91 5.51 13.16
C ALA A 74 4.71 4.74 14.23
N GLU A 75 4.49 3.43 14.35
CA GLU A 75 5.25 2.56 15.26
C GLU A 75 6.72 2.40 14.83
N LEU A 76 6.98 2.27 13.52
CA LEU A 76 8.34 2.13 12.99
C LEU A 76 9.15 3.42 13.15
N PHE A 77 8.54 4.57 12.82
CA PHE A 77 9.19 5.87 12.92
C PHE A 77 9.33 6.40 14.38
N ALA A 78 8.75 5.71 15.36
CA ALA A 78 8.95 5.98 16.79
C ALA A 78 10.15 5.23 17.40
N GLN A 79 10.86 4.39 16.64
CA GLN A 79 12.02 3.63 17.12
C GLN A 79 13.31 4.47 17.13
N ASP A 80 14.33 4.00 17.85
CA ASP A 80 15.63 4.70 17.97
C ASP A 80 16.33 4.92 16.61
N ARG A 81 16.17 3.97 15.66
CA ARG A 81 16.68 4.05 14.29
C ARG A 81 15.52 3.98 13.31
N PRO A 82 14.73 5.05 13.20
CA PRO A 82 13.42 5.02 12.54
C PRO A 82 13.50 4.65 11.06
N LEU A 83 14.45 5.20 10.31
CA LEU A 83 14.62 4.90 8.89
C LEU A 83 15.08 3.45 8.65
N ASP A 84 15.98 2.94 9.48
CA ASP A 84 16.40 1.54 9.40
C ASP A 84 15.24 0.59 9.68
N ALA A 85 14.46 0.87 10.72
CA ALA A 85 13.29 0.07 11.06
C ALA A 85 12.27 0.06 9.91
N PHE A 86 12.05 1.21 9.28
CA PHE A 86 11.17 1.32 8.11
C PHE A 86 11.72 0.54 6.90
N ILE A 87 13.01 0.68 6.57
CA ILE A 87 13.67 -0.07 5.49
C ILE A 87 13.57 -1.58 5.73
N ASP A 88 13.88 -2.04 6.96
CA ASP A 88 13.82 -3.46 7.33
C ASP A 88 12.40 -4.04 7.19
N ALA A 89 11.41 -3.31 7.67
CA ALA A 89 10.01 -3.72 7.56
C ALA A 89 9.53 -3.72 6.10
N TYR A 90 9.89 -2.68 5.33
CA TYR A 90 9.46 -2.55 3.94
C TYR A 90 10.05 -3.62 3.02
N LEU A 91 11.33 -3.97 3.19
CA LEU A 91 12.04 -5.00 2.42
C LEU A 91 12.06 -6.36 3.15
N SER A 92 11.09 -6.60 4.02
CA SER A 92 10.95 -7.90 4.71
C SER A 92 10.32 -8.96 3.82
N GLN A 93 10.63 -10.23 4.10
CA GLN A 93 9.96 -11.37 3.49
C GLN A 93 8.43 -11.33 3.72
N ARG A 94 8.00 -10.89 4.91
CA ARG A 94 6.56 -10.73 5.21
C ARG A 94 5.90 -9.75 4.23
N HIS A 95 6.49 -8.57 4.01
CA HIS A 95 5.93 -7.59 3.08
C HIS A 95 5.95 -8.09 1.63
N GLN A 96 6.96 -8.90 1.26
CA GLN A 96 7.02 -9.54 -0.05
C GLN A 96 5.87 -10.54 -0.25
N THR A 97 5.60 -11.40 0.73
CA THR A 97 4.68 -12.56 0.60
C THR A 97 3.23 -12.25 1.00
N CYS A 98 2.98 -11.17 1.73
CA CYS A 98 1.65 -10.76 2.21
C CYS A 98 1.26 -9.37 1.65
N PRO A 99 1.08 -9.21 0.33
CA PRO A 99 0.78 -7.92 -0.28
C PRO A 99 -0.55 -7.31 0.19
N ASP A 100 -1.52 -8.13 0.56
CA ASP A 100 -2.83 -7.73 1.09
C ASP A 100 -2.77 -6.92 2.40
N GLN A 101 -1.66 -7.01 3.14
CA GLN A 101 -1.40 -6.28 4.38
C GLN A 101 -0.32 -5.21 4.23
N GLY A 102 0.25 -5.05 3.03
CA GLY A 102 1.37 -4.18 2.76
C GLY A 102 0.98 -2.78 2.27
N CYS A 103 2.01 -2.02 1.92
CA CYS A 103 1.87 -0.70 1.31
C CYS A 103 1.06 -0.79 -0.01
N PRO A 104 0.11 0.13 -0.26
CA PRO A 104 -0.68 0.11 -1.49
C PRO A 104 0.10 0.56 -2.73
N LEU A 105 1.20 1.31 -2.57
CA LEU A 105 1.94 1.92 -3.67
C LEU A 105 2.46 0.90 -4.70
N PRO A 106 3.05 -0.25 -4.31
CA PRO A 106 3.60 -1.18 -5.29
C PRO A 106 2.57 -1.74 -6.27
N THR A 107 1.36 -2.05 -5.82
CA THR A 107 0.34 -2.68 -6.68
C THR A 107 -0.68 -1.66 -7.17
N MET A 108 -1.36 -0.96 -6.25
CA MET A 108 -2.49 -0.10 -6.62
C MET A 108 -2.04 1.15 -7.38
N SER A 109 -1.02 1.86 -6.88
CA SER A 109 -0.55 3.09 -7.55
C SER A 109 0.15 2.80 -8.86
N SER A 110 0.87 1.68 -8.99
CA SER A 110 1.47 1.29 -10.27
C SER A 110 0.40 0.98 -11.32
N GLU A 111 -0.68 0.31 -10.94
CA GLU A 111 -1.77 -0.02 -11.86
C GLU A 111 -2.57 1.24 -12.27
N LEU A 112 -2.82 2.18 -11.36
CA LEU A 112 -3.41 3.48 -11.68
C LEU A 112 -2.53 4.26 -12.67
N GLY A 113 -1.22 4.25 -12.46
CA GLY A 113 -0.26 4.88 -13.40
C GLY A 113 -0.31 4.25 -14.78
N MET A 114 -0.32 2.92 -14.91
CA MET A 114 -0.45 2.21 -16.19
C MET A 114 -1.77 2.52 -16.91
N ARG A 115 -2.83 2.80 -16.18
CA ARG A 115 -4.14 3.19 -16.73
C ARG A 115 -4.23 4.66 -17.11
N GLY A 116 -3.21 5.47 -16.81
CA GLY A 116 -3.26 6.91 -16.98
C GLY A 116 -4.31 7.59 -16.07
N GLN A 117 -4.57 7.01 -14.92
CA GLN A 117 -5.53 7.47 -13.91
C GLN A 117 -4.81 7.88 -12.62
N PRO A 118 -4.02 8.97 -12.62
CA PRO A 118 -3.39 9.48 -11.40
C PRO A 118 -4.47 9.82 -10.37
N SER A 119 -4.18 9.57 -9.10
CA SER A 119 -5.13 9.68 -8.01
C SER A 119 -4.61 10.65 -6.95
N PRO A 120 -5.42 11.63 -6.49
CA PRO A 120 -5.04 12.49 -5.37
C PRO A 120 -4.84 11.70 -4.07
N THR A 121 -5.46 10.54 -3.94
CA THR A 121 -5.24 9.62 -2.81
C THR A 121 -3.86 8.98 -2.91
N SER A 122 -3.39 8.61 -4.11
CA SER A 122 -2.00 8.14 -4.32
C SER A 122 -1.00 9.22 -3.94
N ASP A 123 -1.25 10.48 -4.33
CA ASP A 123 -0.39 11.61 -3.97
C ASP A 123 -0.34 11.79 -2.45
N ALA A 124 -1.47 11.70 -1.76
CA ALA A 124 -1.53 11.84 -0.30
C ALA A 124 -0.75 10.73 0.41
N VAL A 125 -0.93 9.47 0.00
CA VAL A 125 -0.23 8.31 0.56
C VAL A 125 1.28 8.42 0.31
N LEU A 126 1.70 8.76 -0.90
CA LEU A 126 3.12 8.93 -1.23
C LEU A 126 3.75 10.07 -0.43
N ASN A 127 3.12 11.25 -0.43
CA ASN A 127 3.62 12.43 0.29
C ASN A 127 3.73 12.20 1.80
N ALA A 128 2.83 11.41 2.40
CA ALA A 128 2.93 11.03 3.81
C ALA A 128 4.23 10.22 4.07
N ARG A 129 4.55 9.25 3.22
CA ARG A 129 5.79 8.44 3.32
C ARG A 129 7.04 9.29 3.10
N LEU A 130 7.04 10.13 2.06
CA LEU A 130 8.18 11.00 1.78
C LEU A 130 8.48 11.93 2.97
N ARG A 131 7.46 12.54 3.57
CA ARG A 131 7.63 13.40 4.76
C ARG A 131 8.18 12.63 5.96
N GLN A 132 7.68 11.41 6.22
CA GLN A 132 8.17 10.58 7.31
C GLN A 132 9.66 10.23 7.13
N ILE A 133 10.07 9.82 5.92
CA ILE A 133 11.47 9.55 5.60
C ILE A 133 12.30 10.84 5.72
N GLN A 134 11.84 11.95 5.12
CA GLN A 134 12.54 13.23 5.16
C GLN A 134 12.84 13.69 6.59
N ASN A 135 11.90 13.51 7.51
CA ASN A 135 12.06 13.89 8.92
C ASN A 135 13.12 13.07 9.69
N THR A 136 13.59 11.96 9.11
CA THR A 136 14.65 11.13 9.70
C THR A 136 16.02 11.40 9.11
N LEU A 137 16.10 12.20 8.05
CA LEU A 137 17.34 12.51 7.35
C LEU A 137 17.95 13.80 7.88
N GLU A 138 19.28 13.82 7.97
CA GLU A 138 20.06 15.01 8.32
C GLU A 138 20.76 15.58 7.07
N GLY A 139 21.17 16.87 7.16
CA GLY A 139 21.91 17.56 6.10
C GLY A 139 21.02 18.09 4.98
N ASP A 140 21.67 18.36 3.84
CA ASP A 140 21.01 18.96 2.67
C ASP A 140 20.28 17.91 1.82
N ASP A 141 19.40 18.39 0.93
CA ASP A 141 18.69 17.58 -0.06
C ASP A 141 17.82 16.44 0.52
N THR A 142 17.33 16.55 1.77
CA THR A 142 16.51 15.53 2.42
C THR A 142 15.26 15.18 1.63
N GLU A 143 14.66 16.15 0.95
CA GLU A 143 13.51 15.93 0.05
C GLU A 143 13.89 15.02 -1.11
N LYS A 144 14.96 15.32 -1.84
CA LYS A 144 15.43 14.49 -2.97
C LYS A 144 15.83 13.08 -2.50
N ARG A 145 16.53 12.99 -1.38
CA ARG A 145 16.94 11.71 -0.79
C ARG A 145 15.72 10.86 -0.40
N SER A 146 14.68 11.47 0.18
CA SER A 146 13.45 10.76 0.53
C SER A 146 12.76 10.15 -0.70
N ILE A 147 12.73 10.87 -1.83
CA ILE A 147 12.19 10.37 -3.10
C ILE A 147 13.01 9.17 -3.60
N VAL A 148 14.34 9.28 -3.60
CA VAL A 148 15.23 8.18 -4.03
C VAL A 148 15.02 6.93 -3.15
N ILE A 149 14.98 7.10 -1.83
CA ILE A 149 14.76 6.00 -0.89
C ILE A 149 13.42 5.33 -1.16
N MET A 150 12.33 6.10 -1.23
CA MET A 150 11.00 5.53 -1.43
C MET A 150 10.85 4.83 -2.78
N SER A 151 11.37 5.43 -3.85
CA SER A 151 11.37 4.84 -5.20
C SER A 151 12.15 3.53 -5.24
N THR A 152 13.30 3.48 -4.56
CA THR A 152 14.13 2.27 -4.45
C THR A 152 13.42 1.17 -3.67
N LEU A 153 12.77 1.49 -2.55
CA LEU A 153 12.00 0.55 -1.74
C LEU A 153 10.85 -0.08 -2.55
N VAL A 154 10.05 0.76 -3.23
CA VAL A 154 8.94 0.29 -4.07
C VAL A 154 9.46 -0.57 -5.21
N GLY A 155 10.51 -0.13 -5.91
CA GLY A 155 11.10 -0.86 -7.03
C GLY A 155 11.66 -2.22 -6.61
N ALA A 156 12.43 -2.29 -5.53
CA ALA A 156 12.98 -3.55 -5.02
C ALA A 156 11.89 -4.54 -4.61
N LEU A 157 10.84 -4.06 -3.93
CA LEU A 157 9.72 -4.91 -3.54
C LEU A 157 8.96 -5.45 -4.76
N LEU A 158 8.69 -4.62 -5.77
CA LEU A 158 8.07 -5.05 -7.02
C LEU A 158 8.91 -6.10 -7.73
N LEU A 159 10.20 -5.85 -7.92
CA LEU A 159 11.12 -6.78 -8.57
C LEU A 159 11.19 -8.12 -7.83
N SER A 160 11.25 -8.10 -6.50
CA SER A 160 11.29 -9.32 -5.69
C SER A 160 10.02 -10.18 -5.83
N ARG A 161 8.88 -9.56 -6.16
CA ARG A 161 7.59 -10.25 -6.36
C ARG A 161 7.41 -10.79 -7.78
N CYS A 162 8.13 -10.26 -8.77
CA CYS A 162 7.95 -10.64 -10.17
C CYS A 162 8.91 -11.72 -10.64
N VAL A 163 9.95 -12.06 -9.89
CA VAL A 163 10.92 -13.09 -10.25
C VAL A 163 10.49 -14.47 -9.73
N GLU A 164 10.70 -15.51 -10.56
CA GLU A 164 10.38 -16.89 -10.19
C GLU A 164 11.43 -17.48 -9.23
N ASN A 165 12.71 -17.08 -9.40
CA ASN A 165 13.81 -17.59 -8.58
C ASN A 165 13.78 -16.99 -7.17
N PRO A 166 13.52 -17.79 -6.09
CA PRO A 166 13.41 -17.27 -4.73
C PRO A 166 14.73 -16.74 -4.17
N GLU A 167 15.87 -17.25 -4.64
CA GLU A 167 17.17 -16.75 -4.24
C GLU A 167 17.43 -15.35 -4.80
N LEU A 168 17.09 -15.12 -6.07
CA LEU A 168 17.15 -13.80 -6.67
C LEU A 168 16.20 -12.82 -5.97
N ALA A 169 14.99 -13.26 -5.66
CA ALA A 169 14.03 -12.45 -4.93
C ALA A 169 14.59 -11.98 -3.57
N ARG A 170 15.19 -12.90 -2.81
CA ARG A 170 15.84 -12.61 -1.54
C ARG A 170 17.03 -11.67 -1.72
N GLN A 171 17.90 -11.93 -2.69
CA GLN A 171 19.06 -11.12 -2.99
C GLN A 171 18.69 -9.67 -3.32
N ILE A 172 17.63 -9.44 -4.11
CA ILE A 172 17.11 -8.09 -4.41
C ILE A 172 16.79 -7.33 -3.12
N LEU A 173 16.07 -7.97 -2.19
CA LEU A 173 15.68 -7.34 -0.92
C LEU A 173 16.90 -7.06 -0.03
N ASP A 174 17.79 -8.05 0.12
CA ASP A 174 18.93 -7.97 1.04
C ASP A 174 19.97 -6.94 0.59
N VAL A 175 20.32 -6.95 -0.71
CA VAL A 175 21.28 -5.98 -1.28
C VAL A 175 20.73 -4.56 -1.22
N THR A 176 19.46 -4.36 -1.58
CA THR A 176 18.83 -3.04 -1.52
C THR A 176 18.76 -2.51 -0.09
N ARG A 177 18.39 -3.37 0.86
CA ARG A 177 18.35 -3.03 2.29
C ARG A 177 19.73 -2.58 2.79
N ALA A 178 20.76 -3.37 2.51
CA ALA A 178 22.14 -3.05 2.92
C ALA A 178 22.62 -1.72 2.31
N SER A 179 22.38 -1.52 1.02
CA SER A 179 22.78 -0.29 0.31
C SER A 179 22.10 0.95 0.88
N LEU A 180 20.77 0.90 1.11
CA LEU A 180 20.04 2.03 1.67
C LEU A 180 20.50 2.39 3.08
N LYS A 181 20.84 1.42 3.91
CA LYS A 181 21.36 1.68 5.27
C LYS A 181 22.78 2.27 5.28
N GLN A 182 23.65 1.86 4.34
CA GLN A 182 25.01 2.40 4.22
C GLN A 182 25.02 3.83 3.70
N SER A 183 24.07 4.22 2.86
CA SER A 183 24.01 5.56 2.25
C SER A 183 23.51 6.66 3.20
N GLN A 184 23.22 6.33 4.47
CA GLN A 184 22.71 7.27 5.47
C GLN A 184 23.83 7.90 6.35
N GLY A 185 25.05 7.38 6.30
CA GLY A 185 26.24 7.89 6.97
C GLY A 185 27.10 8.68 6.01
#